data_63ef30620fb03e0355f378e3ca12aafa
#
_entry.id   63ef30620fb03e0355f378e3ca12aafa
#
_cell.length_a   1.000
_cell.length_b   1.000
_cell.length_c   1.000
_cell.angle_alpha   90.00
_cell.angle_beta   90.00
_cell.angle_gamma   90.00
#
_symmetry.space_group_name_H-M   'P 1'
#
loop_
_entity.id
_entity.type
_entity.pdbx_description
1 polymer ?
#
loop_
_entity_poly.entity_id
_entity_poly.type
_entity_poly.pdbx_seq_one_letter_code
_entity_poly.pdbx_strand_id
1 'polypeptide(L)' 'MVEFRVQLRKVRMEKKKTQKQTAEVLGMKLRSYQFYEQGTVEPSIKKLITLADFFDVSLDYLMGRTDS' A
#
# COMPACT_ATOMS: atom_id res chain seq x y z
N MET A 1 10.27 12.41 6.30
CA MET A 1 9.48 11.58 5.38
C MET A 1 9.07 10.30 6.09
N VAL A 2 7.83 9.90 5.95
CA VAL A 2 7.31 8.69 6.58
C VAL A 2 7.81 7.46 5.82
N GLU A 3 8.16 6.39 6.55
CA GLU A 3 8.53 5.13 5.90
C GLU A 3 7.33 4.56 5.14
N PHE A 4 7.61 3.98 3.97
CA PHE A 4 6.54 3.46 3.12
C PHE A 4 5.67 2.42 3.82
N ARG A 5 6.28 1.47 4.56
CA ARG A 5 5.51 0.42 5.25
C ARG A 5 4.48 0.99 6.22
N VAL A 6 4.85 2.07 6.90
CA VAL A 6 3.95 2.74 7.85
C VAL A 6 2.84 3.49 7.09
N GLN A 7 3.22 4.20 6.04
CA GLN A 7 2.27 4.95 5.24
C GLN A 7 1.29 4.03 4.53
N LEU A 8 1.76 2.90 4.00
CA LEU A 8 0.90 1.93 3.33
C LEU A 8 -0.21 1.45 4.27
N ARG A 9 0.16 1.05 5.48
CA ARG A 9 -0.82 0.59 6.47
C ARG A 9 -1.80 1.70 6.84
N LYS A 10 -1.29 2.91 7.04
CA LYS A 10 -2.11 4.08 7.39
C LYS A 10 -3.17 4.33 6.32
N VAL A 11 -2.74 4.39 5.05
CA VAL A 11 -3.65 4.65 3.93
C VAL A 11 -4.68 3.54 3.80
N ARG A 12 -4.24 2.29 3.91
CA ARG A 12 -5.17 1.16 3.84
C ARG A 12 -6.26 1.26 4.92
N MET A 13 -5.85 1.58 6.14
CA MET A 13 -6.81 1.70 7.25
C MET A 13 -7.73 2.90 7.09
N GLU A 14 -7.21 4.02 6.58
CA GLU A 14 -8.03 5.20 6.29
C GLU A 14 -9.12 4.88 5.28
N LYS A 15 -8.81 4.01 4.33
CA LYS A 15 -9.76 3.62 3.28
C LYS A 15 -10.61 2.42 3.67
N LYS A 16 -10.46 1.93 4.90
CA LYS A 16 -11.24 0.82 5.47
C LYS A 16 -11.13 -0.44 4.63
N LYS A 17 -9.93 -0.71 4.12
CA LYS A 17 -9.66 -1.93 3.36
C LYS A 17 -8.92 -2.91 4.24
N THR A 18 -9.20 -4.20 4.03
CA THR A 18 -8.48 -5.26 4.73
C THR A 18 -7.19 -5.60 3.98
N GLN A 19 -6.26 -6.24 4.68
CA GLN A 19 -5.06 -6.76 4.02
C GLN A 19 -5.43 -7.77 2.94
N LYS A 20 -6.45 -8.59 3.20
CA LYS A 20 -6.90 -9.59 2.23
C LYS A 20 -7.43 -8.95 0.96
N GLN A 21 -8.28 -7.92 1.08
CA GLN A 21 -8.80 -7.20 -0.08
C GLN A 21 -7.68 -6.58 -0.89
N THR A 22 -6.71 -5.99 -0.21
CA THR A 22 -5.58 -5.34 -0.85
C THR A 22 -4.69 -6.35 -1.57
N ALA A 23 -4.43 -7.50 -0.93
CA ALA A 23 -3.67 -8.57 -1.56
C ALA A 23 -4.37 -9.07 -2.82
N GLU A 24 -5.69 -9.23 -2.76
CA GLU A 24 -6.48 -9.71 -3.90
C GLU A 24 -6.39 -8.77 -5.10
N VAL A 25 -6.45 -7.46 -4.87
CA VAL A 25 -6.37 -6.50 -5.98
C VAL A 25 -4.99 -6.52 -6.64
N LEU A 26 -3.96 -6.90 -5.88
CA LEU A 26 -2.60 -7.02 -6.41
C LEU A 26 -2.35 -8.40 -7.02
N GLY A 27 -3.30 -9.33 -6.93
CA GLY A 27 -3.12 -10.69 -7.40
C GLY A 27 -2.11 -11.48 -6.58
N MET A 28 -2.01 -11.18 -5.29
CA MET A 28 -1.01 -11.76 -4.39
C MET A 28 -1.67 -12.56 -3.28
N LYS A 29 -0.91 -13.47 -2.69
CA LYS A 29 -1.31 -14.12 -1.46
C LYS A 29 -1.24 -13.12 -0.31
N LEU A 30 -2.10 -13.29 0.68
CA LEU A 30 -2.12 -12.43 1.86
C LEU A 30 -0.74 -12.32 2.51
N ARG A 31 -0.06 -13.46 2.68
CA ARG A 31 1.27 -13.47 3.31
C ARG A 31 2.28 -12.62 2.52
N SER A 32 2.24 -12.70 1.20
CA SER A 32 3.15 -11.91 0.35
C SER A 32 2.88 -10.42 0.51
N TYR A 33 1.62 -10.03 0.57
CA TYR A 33 1.26 -8.64 0.78
C TYR A 33 1.72 -8.14 2.16
N GLN A 34 1.61 -9.00 3.18
CA GLN A 34 2.00 -8.62 4.54
C GLN A 34 3.47 -8.23 4.63
N PHE A 35 4.33 -8.78 3.77
CA PHE A 35 5.73 -8.38 3.73
C PHE A 35 5.89 -6.90 3.36
N TYR A 36 4.99 -6.36 2.53
CA TYR A 36 5.02 -4.93 2.21
C TYR A 36 4.74 -4.08 3.46
N GLU A 37 3.76 -4.48 4.27
CA GLU A 37 3.43 -3.72 5.48
C GLU A 37 4.44 -3.95 6.60
N GLN A 38 5.20 -5.03 6.52
CA GLN A 38 6.31 -5.28 7.47
C GLN A 38 7.58 -4.55 7.05
N GLY A 39 7.68 -4.11 5.81
CA GLY A 39 8.86 -3.44 5.30
C GLY A 39 9.97 -4.38 4.86
N THR A 40 9.69 -5.68 4.78
CA THR A 40 10.68 -6.68 4.37
C THR A 40 10.94 -6.65 2.88
N VAL A 41 9.90 -6.36 2.09
CA VAL A 41 9.95 -6.31 0.63
C VAL A 41 9.26 -5.03 0.18
N GLU A 42 9.78 -4.40 -0.86
CA GLU A 42 9.14 -3.23 -1.46
C GLU A 42 8.39 -3.63 -2.72
N PRO A 43 7.17 -3.07 -2.94
CA PRO A 43 6.44 -3.38 -4.17
C PRO A 43 7.10 -2.73 -5.38
N SER A 44 6.89 -3.34 -6.56
CA SER A 44 7.30 -2.73 -7.82
C SER A 44 6.52 -1.45 -8.07
N ILE A 45 7.01 -0.63 -9.00
CA ILE A 45 6.32 0.60 -9.39
C ILE A 45 4.92 0.28 -9.89
N LYS A 46 4.77 -0.77 -10.66
CA LYS A 46 3.47 -1.20 -11.18
C LYS A 46 2.48 -1.50 -10.06
N LYS A 47 2.93 -2.21 -9.03
CA LYS A 47 2.08 -2.52 -7.87
C LYS A 47 1.77 -1.28 -7.05
N LEU A 48 2.72 -0.34 -6.95
CA LEU A 48 2.48 0.94 -6.27
C LEU A 48 1.36 1.72 -6.96
N ILE A 49 1.36 1.76 -8.28
CA ILE A 49 0.31 2.42 -9.05
C ILE A 49 -1.04 1.76 -8.81
N THR A 50 -1.06 0.43 -8.83
CA THR A 50 -2.28 -0.33 -8.55
C THR A 50 -2.82 -0.03 -7.15
N LEU A 51 -1.92 0.06 -6.16
CA LEU A 51 -2.31 0.39 -4.78
C LEU A 51 -2.88 1.81 -4.69
N ALA A 52 -2.23 2.78 -5.32
CA ALA A 52 -2.70 4.15 -5.31
C ALA A 52 -4.09 4.26 -5.93
N ASP A 53 -4.31 3.57 -7.04
CA ASP A 53 -5.62 3.54 -7.71
C ASP A 53 -6.67 2.86 -6.83
N PHE A 54 -6.31 1.74 -6.20
CA PHE A 54 -7.23 1.00 -5.34
C PHE A 54 -7.66 1.83 -4.13
N PHE A 55 -6.72 2.55 -3.53
CA PHE A 55 -7.01 3.41 -2.38
C PHE A 55 -7.54 4.78 -2.77
N ASP A 56 -7.56 5.10 -4.06
CA ASP A 56 -7.99 6.40 -4.58
C ASP A 56 -7.20 7.56 -3.95
N VAL A 57 -5.89 7.41 -3.96
CA VAL A 57 -4.96 8.44 -3.47
C VAL A 57 -3.87 8.66 -4.52
N SER A 58 -3.16 9.77 -4.41
CA SER A 58 -2.01 10.03 -5.27
C SER A 58 -0.87 9.09 -4.89
N LEU A 59 0.01 8.81 -5.85
CA LEU A 59 1.21 8.03 -5.59
C LEU A 59 2.09 8.74 -4.55
N ASP A 60 2.18 10.07 -4.63
CA ASP A 60 2.95 10.86 -3.66
C ASP A 60 2.43 10.66 -2.24
N TYR A 61 1.11 10.67 -2.05
CA TYR A 61 0.54 10.45 -0.73
C TYR A 61 0.84 9.02 -0.25
N LEU A 62 0.66 8.04 -1.13
CA LEU A 62 0.93 6.64 -0.78
C LEU A 62 2.40 6.44 -0.38
N MET A 63 3.30 7.16 -1.01
CA MET A 63 4.74 7.08 -0.71
C MET A 63 5.15 7.91 0.50
N GLY A 64 4.23 8.66 1.10
CA GLY A 64 4.53 9.50 2.25
C GLY A 64 5.29 10.78 1.91
N ARG A 65 5.19 11.24 0.66
CA ARG A 65 5.90 12.43 0.19
C ARG A 65 5.09 13.71 0.34
N THR A 66 3.81 13.60 0.62
CA THR A 66 2.90 14.73 0.76
C THR A 66 1.82 14.37 1.77
N ASP A 67 1.16 15.37 2.33
CA ASP A 67 0.10 15.18 3.31
C ASP A 67 -1.26 14.90 2.67
N SER A 68 -1.35 14.93 1.35
CA SER A 68 -2.64 14.73 0.67
C SER A 68 -2.54 13.89 -0.59
#